data_e6b158d4e4cc577a9072fb268604f2a1
#
_entry.id   e6b158d4e4cc577a9072fb268604f2a1
#
_cell.length_a   1.000
_cell.length_b   1.000
_cell.length_c   1.000
_cell.angle_alpha   90.00
_cell.angle_beta   90.00
_cell.angle_gamma   90.00
#
_symmetry.space_group_name_H-M   'P 1'
#
loop_
_entity.id
_entity.type
_entity.pdbx_description
1 polymer ?
#
loop_
_entity_poly.entity_id
_entity_poly.type
_entity_poly.pdbx_seq_one_letter_code
_entity_poly.pdbx_strand_id
1 'polypeptide(L)'
;AKQILKSKKIKVKSINVPKINEFYKPYIFQRKYKQPYVIGKIACSKDFFIKSSKSKYISNTYTQYFTHHLRYKNQAILVTYKTINEDNPLLDCRLSGLNEYSPIKVIIDKSLKVKKNANIFKSKNTKIIIFYNSGDKKKIKFLKSKKAKLINIKLQKDGEFDLRKVMSILYKNNIRFLLVEGGNQFTNKMLDKNLFNEFYLIKTDNKLRQSGKLNIKKIVYKLSKKFKIKSNINQYFDKNRITRFI
;
A
#
# COMPACT_ATOMS: atom_id res chain seq x y z
N ALA A 1 26.57 0.20 21.97
CA ALA A 1 26.99 1.60 22.19
C ALA A 1 27.02 1.97 23.68
N LYS A 2 25.89 1.85 24.44
CA LYS A 2 25.80 2.27 25.85
C LYS A 2 26.86 1.59 26.75
N GLN A 3 27.10 0.28 26.57
CA GLN A 3 28.12 -0.46 27.32
C GLN A 3 29.57 0.03 27.01
N ILE A 4 29.85 0.26 25.73
CA ILE A 4 31.17 0.78 25.28
C ILE A 4 31.46 2.18 25.85
N LEU A 5 30.46 3.07 25.89
CA LEU A 5 30.57 4.38 26.45
C LEU A 5 30.82 4.31 27.98
N LYS A 6 30.09 3.43 28.67
CA LYS A 6 30.27 3.20 30.09
C LYS A 6 31.68 2.66 30.45
N SER A 7 32.20 1.71 29.64
CA SER A 7 33.56 1.17 29.85
C SER A 7 34.64 2.25 29.69
N LYS A 8 34.37 3.30 28.92
CA LYS A 8 35.22 4.50 28.76
C LYS A 8 34.92 5.59 29.81
N LYS A 9 34.21 5.26 30.90
CA LYS A 9 33.79 6.18 31.96
C LYS A 9 32.98 7.39 31.51
N ILE A 10 32.32 7.30 30.32
CA ILE A 10 31.45 8.36 29.78
C ILE A 10 30.08 8.26 30.44
N LYS A 11 29.61 9.33 31.07
CA LYS A 11 28.26 9.42 31.61
C LYS A 11 27.23 9.35 30.50
N VAL A 12 26.35 8.34 30.53
CA VAL A 12 25.31 8.16 29.53
C VAL A 12 23.94 8.34 30.17
N LYS A 13 23.21 9.39 29.76
CA LYS A 13 21.79 9.62 30.13
C LYS A 13 20.90 9.21 28.97
N SER A 14 19.97 8.32 29.24
CA SER A 14 18.93 7.95 28.25
C SER A 14 17.69 8.82 28.45
N ILE A 15 17.26 9.50 27.40
CA ILE A 15 16.03 10.29 27.39
C ILE A 15 15.04 9.57 26.48
N ASN A 16 13.84 9.32 26.99
CA ASN A 16 12.76 8.77 26.19
C ASN A 16 11.92 9.92 25.58
N VAL A 17 12.01 10.10 24.27
CA VAL A 17 11.22 11.10 23.53
C VAL A 17 10.25 10.36 22.61
N PRO A 18 8.95 10.30 22.92
CA PRO A 18 7.97 9.51 22.16
C PRO A 18 7.95 9.81 20.65
N LYS A 19 8.06 11.10 20.27
CA LYS A 19 8.12 11.51 18.84
C LYS A 19 9.33 10.93 18.11
N ILE A 20 10.49 10.83 18.78
CA ILE A 20 11.70 10.23 18.21
C ILE A 20 11.48 8.73 18.00
N ASN A 21 10.88 8.04 18.97
CA ASN A 21 10.55 6.62 18.83
C ASN A 21 9.59 6.35 17.67
N GLU A 22 8.58 7.21 17.49
CA GLU A 22 7.67 7.11 16.35
C GLU A 22 8.40 7.32 15.01
N PHE A 23 9.29 8.32 14.95
CA PHE A 23 10.10 8.60 13.76
C PHE A 23 10.97 7.39 13.35
N TYR A 24 11.65 6.76 14.31
CA TYR A 24 12.52 5.62 14.05
C TYR A 24 11.78 4.28 13.93
N LYS A 25 10.51 4.19 14.28
CA LYS A 25 9.70 2.97 14.23
C LYS A 25 9.80 2.22 12.88
N PRO A 26 9.68 2.86 11.71
CA PRO A 26 9.85 2.17 10.42
C PRO A 26 11.26 1.60 10.23
N TYR A 27 12.30 2.37 10.57
CA TYR A 27 13.68 1.93 10.46
C TYR A 27 13.97 0.71 11.32
N ILE A 28 13.56 0.74 12.60
CA ILE A 28 13.73 -0.37 13.53
C ILE A 28 13.00 -1.61 13.05
N PHE A 29 11.74 -1.45 12.59
CA PHE A 29 10.95 -2.53 12.03
C PHE A 29 11.65 -3.21 10.84
N GLN A 30 12.12 -2.41 9.88
CA GLN A 30 12.79 -2.90 8.67
C GLN A 30 14.08 -3.67 9.00
N ARG A 31 14.87 -3.17 9.95
CA ARG A 31 16.10 -3.82 10.39
C ARG A 31 15.84 -5.14 11.10
N LYS A 32 14.83 -5.17 11.98
CA LYS A 32 14.46 -6.34 12.77
C LYS A 32 13.85 -7.46 11.92
N TYR A 33 12.89 -7.12 11.07
CA TYR A 33 12.07 -8.11 10.34
C TYR A 33 12.51 -8.35 8.91
N LYS A 34 13.45 -7.57 8.36
CA LYS A 34 13.92 -7.66 6.96
C LYS A 34 12.73 -7.61 5.97
N GLN A 35 11.79 -6.72 6.25
CA GLN A 35 10.59 -6.47 5.46
C GLN A 35 10.37 -4.96 5.27
N PRO A 36 9.68 -4.50 4.20
CA PRO A 36 9.30 -3.11 4.07
C PRO A 36 8.32 -2.70 5.18
N TYR A 37 8.32 -1.43 5.54
CA TYR A 37 7.26 -0.84 6.34
C TYR A 37 6.04 -0.67 5.45
N VAL A 38 4.95 -1.37 5.77
CA VAL A 38 3.77 -1.49 4.91
C VAL A 38 2.68 -0.56 5.39
N ILE A 39 2.26 0.33 4.49
CA ILE A 39 1.20 1.31 4.72
C ILE A 39 -0.01 0.93 3.88
N GLY A 40 -1.15 0.73 4.51
CA GLY A 40 -2.42 0.49 3.81
C GLY A 40 -3.20 1.78 3.61
N LYS A 41 -3.95 1.88 2.50
CA LYS A 41 -4.89 2.98 2.29
C LYS A 41 -6.15 2.45 1.61
N ILE A 42 -7.31 2.87 2.12
CA ILE A 42 -8.60 2.64 1.50
C ILE A 42 -9.49 3.87 1.66
N ALA A 43 -10.28 4.17 0.63
CA ALA A 43 -11.30 5.21 0.70
C ALA A 43 -12.68 4.57 0.66
N CYS A 44 -13.62 5.09 1.47
CA CYS A 44 -15.00 4.61 1.47
C CYS A 44 -15.99 5.77 1.69
N SER A 45 -17.22 5.53 1.29
CA SER A 45 -18.37 6.40 1.60
C SER A 45 -18.70 6.40 3.10
N LYS A 46 -19.59 7.28 3.52
CA LYS A 46 -20.09 7.37 4.90
C LYS A 46 -20.71 6.06 5.38
N ASP A 47 -21.32 5.29 4.48
CA ASP A 47 -21.94 3.98 4.69
C ASP A 47 -21.04 2.80 4.32
N PHE A 48 -19.72 3.04 4.21
CA PHE A 48 -18.64 2.05 4.06
C PHE A 48 -18.56 1.30 2.72
N PHE A 49 -19.02 1.88 1.64
CA PHE A 49 -18.80 1.32 0.30
C PHE A 49 -17.56 1.92 -0.37
N ILE A 50 -16.82 1.10 -1.12
CA ILE A 50 -15.58 1.52 -1.81
C ILE A 50 -15.76 1.77 -3.30
N LYS A 51 -16.91 1.44 -3.86
CA LYS A 51 -17.27 1.68 -5.26
C LYS A 51 -18.71 2.15 -5.37
N SER A 52 -18.99 2.95 -6.40
CA SER A 52 -20.33 3.38 -6.80
C SER A 52 -20.66 2.88 -8.20
N SER A 53 -21.92 2.53 -8.46
CA SER A 53 -22.40 2.30 -9.81
C SER A 53 -22.64 3.59 -10.61
N LYS A 54 -22.73 4.75 -9.92
CA LYS A 54 -23.04 6.05 -10.52
C LYS A 54 -21.83 6.97 -10.68
N SER A 55 -20.75 6.75 -9.93
CA SER A 55 -19.57 7.64 -9.92
C SER A 55 -18.27 6.85 -9.89
N LYS A 56 -17.30 7.30 -10.68
CA LYS A 56 -15.95 6.72 -10.69
C LYS A 56 -15.16 7.04 -9.41
N TYR A 57 -15.37 8.20 -8.82
CA TYR A 57 -14.66 8.66 -7.63
C TYR A 57 -15.61 8.82 -6.45
N ILE A 58 -15.21 8.33 -5.29
CA ILE A 58 -15.94 8.47 -4.03
C ILE A 58 -15.38 9.65 -3.23
N SER A 59 -14.09 9.90 -3.35
CA SER A 59 -13.35 10.94 -2.60
C SER A 59 -13.25 12.24 -3.39
N ASN A 60 -13.19 13.38 -2.65
CA ASN A 60 -12.99 14.71 -3.22
C ASN A 60 -11.52 14.97 -3.60
N THR A 61 -11.25 16.11 -4.23
CA THR A 61 -9.94 16.52 -4.70
C THR A 61 -8.90 16.58 -3.57
N TYR A 62 -9.24 17.12 -2.40
CA TYR A 62 -8.31 17.23 -1.26
C TYR A 62 -7.81 15.86 -0.77
N THR A 63 -8.70 14.89 -0.67
CA THR A 63 -8.32 13.52 -0.28
C THR A 63 -7.62 12.76 -1.41
N GLN A 64 -7.85 13.14 -2.67
CA GLN A 64 -7.05 12.66 -3.80
C GLN A 64 -5.62 13.20 -3.74
N TYR A 65 -5.41 14.48 -3.42
CA TYR A 65 -4.06 15.03 -3.17
C TYR A 65 -3.35 14.30 -2.03
N PHE A 66 -4.05 14.00 -0.94
CA PHE A 66 -3.47 13.19 0.13
C PHE A 66 -3.07 11.79 -0.37
N THR A 67 -3.87 11.15 -1.23
CA THR A 67 -3.51 9.87 -1.84
C THR A 67 -2.25 9.99 -2.70
N HIS A 68 -2.11 11.06 -3.48
CA HIS A 68 -0.89 11.32 -4.26
C HIS A 68 0.31 11.61 -3.36
N HIS A 69 0.11 12.30 -2.23
CA HIS A 69 1.16 12.50 -1.23
C HIS A 69 1.62 11.16 -0.62
N LEU A 70 0.72 10.24 -0.32
CA LEU A 70 1.10 8.88 0.11
C LEU A 70 1.93 8.16 -0.96
N ARG A 71 1.58 8.28 -2.24
CA ARG A 71 2.36 7.70 -3.34
C ARG A 71 3.76 8.30 -3.43
N TYR A 72 3.88 9.61 -3.28
CA TYR A 72 5.17 10.30 -3.21
C TYR A 72 6.05 9.81 -2.05
N LYS A 73 5.47 9.63 -0.88
CA LYS A 73 6.18 9.22 0.35
C LYS A 73 6.62 7.74 0.34
N ASN A 74 6.13 6.92 -0.57
CA ASN A 74 6.41 5.49 -0.60
C ASN A 74 7.21 5.10 -1.84
N GLN A 75 8.24 4.27 -1.67
CA GLN A 75 9.09 3.80 -2.76
C GLN A 75 8.35 2.90 -3.75
N ALA A 76 7.34 2.17 -3.28
CA ALA A 76 6.54 1.28 -4.11
C ALA A 76 5.07 1.29 -3.73
N ILE A 77 4.21 0.99 -4.71
CA ILE A 77 2.78 0.78 -4.53
C ILE A 77 2.40 -0.63 -4.97
N LEU A 78 1.71 -1.36 -4.10
CA LEU A 78 1.28 -2.74 -4.34
C LEU A 78 -0.22 -2.79 -4.57
N VAL A 79 -0.59 -3.42 -5.68
CA VAL A 79 -1.98 -3.67 -6.09
C VAL A 79 -2.13 -5.09 -6.63
N THR A 80 -3.37 -5.54 -6.84
CA THR A 80 -3.65 -6.79 -7.56
C THR A 80 -4.00 -6.53 -9.02
N TYR A 81 -3.83 -7.53 -9.89
CA TYR A 81 -4.26 -7.45 -11.28
C TYR A 81 -5.75 -7.11 -11.42
N LYS A 82 -6.59 -7.55 -10.47
CA LYS A 82 -8.02 -7.24 -10.45
C LYS A 82 -8.25 -5.73 -10.38
N THR A 83 -7.59 -5.04 -9.45
CA THR A 83 -7.65 -3.58 -9.32
C THR A 83 -7.22 -2.88 -10.62
N ILE A 84 -6.15 -3.39 -11.27
CA ILE A 84 -5.70 -2.82 -12.54
C ILE A 84 -6.73 -3.03 -13.64
N ASN A 85 -7.26 -4.23 -13.76
CA ASN A 85 -8.20 -4.57 -14.83
C ASN A 85 -9.57 -3.90 -14.70
N GLU A 86 -10.00 -3.62 -13.45
CA GLU A 86 -11.28 -2.98 -13.15
C GLU A 86 -11.18 -1.45 -13.22
N ASP A 87 -10.19 -0.86 -12.55
CA ASP A 87 -10.12 0.59 -12.36
C ASP A 87 -9.19 1.27 -13.38
N ASN A 88 -8.38 0.48 -14.09
CA ASN A 88 -7.38 0.91 -15.08
C ASN A 88 -6.53 2.12 -14.63
N PRO A 89 -5.93 2.10 -13.43
CA PRO A 89 -5.25 3.23 -12.85
C PRO A 89 -3.84 3.41 -13.43
N LEU A 90 -3.33 4.65 -13.38
CA LEU A 90 -1.92 4.95 -13.63
C LEU A 90 -1.03 4.63 -12.43
N LEU A 91 -1.53 4.81 -11.20
CA LEU A 91 -0.81 4.66 -9.93
C LEU A 91 0.39 5.60 -9.75
N ASP A 92 0.43 6.68 -10.48
CA ASP A 92 1.48 7.68 -10.43
C ASP A 92 1.22 8.73 -9.33
N CYS A 93 2.29 9.41 -8.90
CA CYS A 93 2.18 10.68 -8.20
C CYS A 93 1.84 11.76 -9.23
N ARG A 94 0.80 12.55 -8.98
CA ARG A 94 0.36 13.66 -9.84
C ARG A 94 0.26 14.97 -9.06
N LEU A 95 1.18 15.17 -8.12
CA LEU A 95 1.37 16.45 -7.46
C LEU A 95 2.31 17.30 -8.33
N SER A 96 1.99 18.58 -8.51
CA SER A 96 2.83 19.50 -9.27
C SER A 96 4.25 19.52 -8.71
N GLY A 97 5.24 19.41 -9.57
CA GLY A 97 6.65 19.36 -9.22
C GLY A 97 7.13 18.01 -8.66
N LEU A 98 6.24 17.02 -8.41
CA LEU A 98 6.59 15.73 -7.81
C LEU A 98 6.26 14.52 -8.71
N ASN A 99 5.95 14.74 -9.98
CA ASN A 99 5.54 13.68 -10.92
C ASN A 99 6.62 12.60 -11.12
N GLU A 100 7.89 13.01 -11.09
CA GLU A 100 9.03 12.10 -11.27
C GLU A 100 9.24 11.15 -10.10
N TYR A 101 8.69 11.47 -8.93
CA TYR A 101 8.76 10.64 -7.71
C TYR A 101 7.62 9.62 -7.63
N SER A 102 7.13 9.16 -8.77
CA SER A 102 6.11 8.11 -8.82
C SER A 102 6.65 6.77 -8.31
N PRO A 103 5.88 6.02 -7.48
CA PRO A 103 6.37 4.80 -6.86
C PRO A 103 6.56 3.66 -7.86
N ILE A 104 7.46 2.72 -7.55
CA ILE A 104 7.58 1.44 -8.25
C ILE A 104 6.24 0.70 -8.15
N LYS A 105 5.71 0.24 -9.28
CA LYS A 105 4.42 -0.46 -9.34
C LYS A 105 4.63 -1.95 -9.10
N VAL A 106 4.07 -2.47 -8.04
CA VAL A 106 4.14 -3.89 -7.66
C VAL A 106 2.79 -4.52 -7.87
N ILE A 107 2.74 -5.59 -8.68
CA ILE A 107 1.49 -6.25 -9.07
C ILE A 107 1.50 -7.69 -8.56
N ILE A 108 0.44 -8.09 -7.88
CA ILE A 108 0.15 -9.48 -7.53
C ILE A 108 -0.75 -10.05 -8.63
N ASP A 109 -0.21 -10.98 -9.44
CA ASP A 109 -0.94 -11.56 -10.58
C ASP A 109 -0.52 -13.01 -10.83
N LYS A 110 -1.16 -13.95 -10.14
CA LYS A 110 -0.78 -15.37 -10.13
C LYS A 110 -0.63 -15.98 -11.53
N SER A 111 -1.46 -15.57 -12.48
CA SER A 111 -1.56 -16.18 -13.81
C SER A 111 -1.40 -15.17 -14.96
N LEU A 112 -0.76 -14.02 -14.68
CA LEU A 112 -0.49 -12.94 -15.64
C LEU A 112 -1.76 -12.45 -16.37
N LYS A 113 -2.86 -12.27 -15.62
CA LYS A 113 -4.17 -11.82 -16.13
C LYS A 113 -4.30 -10.30 -16.32
N VAL A 114 -3.27 -9.51 -15.95
CA VAL A 114 -3.26 -8.06 -16.22
C VAL A 114 -3.43 -7.80 -17.71
N LYS A 115 -4.34 -6.89 -18.09
CA LYS A 115 -4.62 -6.55 -19.51
C LYS A 115 -3.40 -5.90 -20.16
N LYS A 116 -3.11 -6.26 -21.43
CA LYS A 116 -1.97 -5.71 -22.19
C LYS A 116 -2.07 -4.20 -22.42
N ASN A 117 -3.28 -3.67 -22.57
CA ASN A 117 -3.57 -2.26 -22.79
C ASN A 117 -3.78 -1.45 -21.50
N ALA A 118 -3.47 -2.02 -20.33
CA ALA A 118 -3.64 -1.34 -19.06
C ALA A 118 -2.79 -0.06 -18.98
N ASN A 119 -3.38 1.02 -18.45
CA ASN A 119 -2.73 2.33 -18.33
C ASN A 119 -1.44 2.31 -17.51
N ILE A 120 -1.31 1.34 -16.61
CA ILE A 120 -0.10 1.16 -15.79
C ILE A 120 1.17 1.01 -16.63
N PHE A 121 1.08 0.51 -17.88
CA PHE A 121 2.19 0.37 -18.82
C PHE A 121 2.50 1.62 -19.64
N LYS A 122 1.69 2.69 -19.54
CA LYS A 122 1.88 3.96 -20.26
C LYS A 122 2.82 4.92 -19.54
N SER A 123 3.10 4.69 -18.29
CA SER A 123 3.98 5.52 -17.45
C SER A 123 5.43 5.37 -17.89
N LYS A 124 6.06 6.46 -18.36
CA LYS A 124 7.40 6.43 -18.99
C LYS A 124 8.54 6.11 -18.01
N ASN A 125 8.47 6.57 -16.76
CA ASN A 125 9.62 6.54 -15.83
C ASN A 125 9.44 5.62 -14.62
N THR A 126 8.43 4.74 -14.62
CA THR A 126 8.14 3.93 -13.43
C THR A 126 8.50 2.46 -13.66
N LYS A 127 9.29 1.90 -12.76
CA LYS A 127 9.60 0.47 -12.74
C LYS A 127 8.35 -0.34 -12.36
N ILE A 128 8.17 -1.50 -13.01
CA ILE A 128 7.07 -2.43 -12.73
C ILE A 128 7.66 -3.76 -12.26
N ILE A 129 7.14 -4.30 -11.17
CA ILE A 129 7.45 -5.63 -10.64
C ILE A 129 6.17 -6.44 -10.62
N ILE A 130 6.17 -7.62 -11.21
CA ILE A 130 5.00 -8.51 -11.22
C ILE A 130 5.37 -9.83 -10.57
N PHE A 131 4.68 -10.17 -9.47
CA PHE A 131 4.75 -11.48 -8.86
C PHE A 131 3.75 -12.41 -9.54
N TYR A 132 4.24 -13.52 -10.06
CA TYR A 132 3.42 -14.50 -10.77
C TYR A 132 3.83 -15.94 -10.42
N ASN A 133 2.97 -16.91 -10.70
CA ASN A 133 3.25 -18.33 -10.58
C ASN A 133 3.30 -19.00 -11.97
N SER A 134 2.30 -18.69 -12.80
CA SER A 134 2.18 -19.27 -14.14
C SER A 134 1.80 -18.19 -15.16
N GLY A 135 2.02 -18.47 -16.43
CA GLY A 135 1.66 -17.59 -17.52
C GLY A 135 2.16 -18.11 -18.86
N ASP A 136 1.47 -17.80 -19.94
CA ASP A 136 1.90 -18.20 -21.27
C ASP A 136 3.14 -17.44 -21.76
N LYS A 137 3.92 -18.05 -22.65
CA LYS A 137 5.18 -17.51 -23.18
C LYS A 137 4.97 -16.15 -23.89
N LYS A 138 3.85 -15.99 -24.64
CA LYS A 138 3.53 -14.73 -25.36
C LYS A 138 3.28 -13.60 -24.38
N LYS A 139 2.56 -13.88 -23.28
CA LYS A 139 2.31 -12.89 -22.20
C LYS A 139 3.59 -12.49 -21.48
N ILE A 140 4.43 -13.45 -21.13
CA ILE A 140 5.74 -13.21 -20.51
C ILE A 140 6.61 -12.31 -21.41
N LYS A 141 6.71 -12.64 -22.72
CA LYS A 141 7.46 -11.84 -23.69
C LYS A 141 6.93 -10.41 -23.77
N PHE A 142 5.61 -10.23 -23.85
CA PHE A 142 4.97 -8.91 -23.83
C PHE A 142 5.31 -8.11 -22.56
N LEU A 143 5.19 -8.70 -21.36
CA LEU A 143 5.46 -7.98 -20.12
C LEU A 143 6.93 -7.60 -20.00
N LYS A 144 7.85 -8.45 -20.46
CA LYS A 144 9.28 -8.14 -20.55
C LYS A 144 9.56 -6.97 -21.52
N SER A 145 8.88 -6.90 -22.68
CA SER A 145 9.02 -5.77 -23.61
C SER A 145 8.53 -4.44 -23.01
N LYS A 146 7.62 -4.49 -22.01
CA LYS A 146 7.23 -3.33 -21.19
C LYS A 146 8.18 -3.05 -20.02
N LYS A 147 9.39 -3.65 -20.04
CA LYS A 147 10.42 -3.51 -19.00
C LYS A 147 9.94 -3.94 -17.60
N ALA A 148 8.91 -4.79 -17.52
CA ALA A 148 8.44 -5.32 -16.24
C ALA A 148 9.41 -6.39 -15.71
N LYS A 149 9.84 -6.27 -14.46
CA LYS A 149 10.56 -7.31 -13.72
C LYS A 149 9.58 -8.38 -13.29
N LEU A 150 9.66 -9.56 -13.87
CA LEU A 150 8.82 -10.71 -13.53
C LEU A 150 9.49 -11.55 -12.45
N ILE A 151 8.80 -11.82 -11.35
CA ILE A 151 9.28 -12.63 -10.24
C ILE A 151 8.35 -13.83 -10.08
N ASN A 152 8.86 -15.01 -10.43
CA ASN A 152 8.11 -16.25 -10.27
C ASN A 152 8.15 -16.72 -8.81
N ILE A 153 6.98 -17.03 -8.24
CA ILE A 153 6.84 -17.58 -6.89
C ILE A 153 5.85 -18.74 -6.93
N LYS A 154 6.23 -19.86 -6.33
CA LYS A 154 5.32 -21.00 -6.12
C LYS A 154 4.18 -20.60 -5.18
N LEU A 155 2.99 -21.08 -5.48
CA LEU A 155 1.82 -20.91 -4.61
C LEU A 155 1.92 -21.86 -3.41
N GLN A 156 1.30 -21.47 -2.31
CA GLN A 156 1.07 -22.33 -1.14
C GLN A 156 -0.03 -23.36 -1.45
N LYS A 157 -0.26 -24.31 -0.55
CA LYS A 157 -1.30 -25.36 -0.69
C LYS A 157 -2.72 -24.77 -0.89
N ASP A 158 -2.98 -23.57 -0.35
CA ASP A 158 -4.24 -22.84 -0.52
C ASP A 158 -4.39 -22.13 -1.87
N GLY A 159 -3.44 -22.32 -2.80
CA GLY A 159 -3.43 -21.67 -4.11
C GLY A 159 -3.10 -20.18 -4.06
N GLU A 160 -2.52 -19.68 -2.97
CA GLU A 160 -2.18 -18.27 -2.78
C GLU A 160 -0.67 -18.05 -2.63
N PHE A 161 -0.22 -16.82 -2.85
CA PHE A 161 1.17 -16.47 -2.54
C PHE A 161 1.39 -16.38 -1.04
N ASP A 162 2.55 -16.83 -0.59
CA ASP A 162 3.07 -16.43 0.71
C ASP A 162 3.42 -14.93 0.67
N LEU A 163 2.54 -14.11 1.25
CA LEU A 163 2.72 -12.66 1.26
C LEU A 163 3.92 -12.23 2.11
N ARG A 164 4.34 -12.99 3.11
CA ARG A 164 5.58 -12.70 3.87
C ARG A 164 6.81 -12.89 3.01
N LYS A 165 6.82 -13.93 2.17
CA LYS A 165 7.87 -14.15 1.16
C LYS A 165 7.89 -13.01 0.14
N VAL A 166 6.72 -12.54 -0.32
CA VAL A 166 6.63 -11.36 -1.19
C VAL A 166 7.26 -10.14 -0.52
N MET A 167 6.94 -9.85 0.76
CA MET A 167 7.54 -8.73 1.51
C MET A 167 9.07 -8.87 1.62
N SER A 168 9.57 -10.07 1.93
CA SER A 168 11.01 -10.33 2.00
C SER A 168 11.71 -10.08 0.66
N ILE A 169 11.12 -10.50 -0.46
CA ILE A 169 11.67 -10.26 -1.80
C ILE A 169 11.67 -8.76 -2.12
N LEU A 170 10.62 -8.02 -1.77
CA LEU A 170 10.58 -6.56 -1.95
C LEU A 170 11.68 -5.87 -1.14
N TYR A 171 11.89 -6.28 0.11
CA TYR A 171 12.98 -5.76 0.94
C TYR A 171 14.36 -6.01 0.33
N LYS A 172 14.62 -7.23 -0.21
CA LYS A 172 15.84 -7.58 -0.94
C LYS A 172 16.04 -6.74 -2.21
N ASN A 173 14.95 -6.25 -2.80
CA ASN A 173 14.96 -5.31 -3.93
C ASN A 173 15.02 -3.83 -3.49
N ASN A 174 15.51 -3.56 -2.28
CA ASN A 174 15.69 -2.22 -1.70
C ASN A 174 14.41 -1.41 -1.50
N ILE A 175 13.23 -2.04 -1.50
CA ILE A 175 11.96 -1.38 -1.16
C ILE A 175 11.82 -1.39 0.36
N ARG A 176 11.85 -0.20 0.97
CA ARG A 176 11.75 0.01 2.42
C ARG A 176 10.37 0.49 2.84
N PHE A 177 9.70 1.26 2.00
CA PHE A 177 8.34 1.76 2.23
C PHE A 177 7.42 1.29 1.12
N LEU A 178 6.32 0.62 1.50
CA LEU A 178 5.36 0.02 0.58
C LEU A 178 3.95 0.53 0.88
N LEU A 179 3.36 1.25 -0.06
CA LEU A 179 1.94 1.59 -0.04
C LEU A 179 1.13 0.44 -0.62
N VAL A 180 0.02 0.06 0.01
CA VAL A 180 -0.92 -0.94 -0.51
C VAL A 180 -2.26 -0.26 -0.79
N GLU A 181 -2.63 -0.20 -2.06
CA GLU A 181 -3.94 0.24 -2.52
C GLU A 181 -4.70 -0.95 -3.11
N GLY A 182 -4.97 -1.94 -2.28
CA GLY A 182 -5.68 -3.16 -2.68
C GLY A 182 -7.20 -3.03 -2.58
N GLY A 183 -7.93 -3.84 -3.34
CA GLY A 183 -9.37 -4.01 -3.17
C GLY A 183 -9.71 -4.73 -1.85
N ASN A 184 -11.02 -4.82 -1.54
CA ASN A 184 -11.53 -5.36 -0.29
C ASN A 184 -10.92 -6.74 0.09
N GLN A 185 -10.92 -7.70 -0.84
CA GLN A 185 -10.42 -9.05 -0.58
C GLN A 185 -8.92 -9.07 -0.21
N PHE A 186 -8.10 -8.34 -0.97
CA PHE A 186 -6.66 -8.29 -0.75
C PHE A 186 -6.31 -7.56 0.56
N THR A 187 -6.99 -6.46 0.85
CA THR A 187 -6.81 -5.73 2.13
C THR A 187 -7.18 -6.61 3.32
N ASN A 188 -8.29 -7.36 3.25
CA ASN A 188 -8.64 -8.31 4.31
C ASN A 188 -7.56 -9.38 4.52
N LYS A 189 -7.04 -9.95 3.43
CA LYS A 189 -5.97 -10.96 3.49
C LYS A 189 -4.70 -10.40 4.14
N MET A 190 -4.30 -9.19 3.80
CA MET A 190 -3.15 -8.50 4.40
C MET A 190 -3.36 -8.23 5.89
N LEU A 191 -4.57 -7.83 6.28
CA LEU A 191 -4.95 -7.64 7.69
C LEU A 191 -4.89 -8.95 8.45
N ASP A 192 -5.45 -10.04 7.93
CA ASP A 192 -5.46 -11.34 8.60
C ASP A 192 -4.04 -11.89 8.85
N LYS A 193 -3.11 -11.58 7.95
CA LYS A 193 -1.70 -11.96 8.07
C LYS A 193 -0.85 -10.96 8.88
N ASN A 194 -1.46 -9.91 9.47
CA ASN A 194 -0.78 -8.84 10.23
C ASN A 194 0.38 -8.18 9.45
N LEU A 195 0.13 -7.84 8.17
CA LEU A 195 1.17 -7.30 7.29
C LEU A 195 1.17 -5.76 7.18
N PHE A 196 0.18 -5.08 7.74
CA PHE A 196 0.20 -3.62 7.81
C PHE A 196 0.87 -3.13 9.09
N ASN A 197 1.75 -2.15 8.95
CA ASN A 197 2.37 -1.42 10.06
C ASN A 197 1.58 -0.14 10.37
N GLU A 198 0.91 0.40 9.35
CA GLU A 198 0.15 1.64 9.40
C GLU A 198 -1.00 1.57 8.38
N PHE A 199 -2.12 2.24 8.66
CA PHE A 199 -3.25 2.22 7.74
C PHE A 199 -3.98 3.56 7.73
N TYR A 200 -4.32 4.05 6.54
CA TYR A 200 -5.13 5.24 6.33
C TYR A 200 -6.52 4.86 5.81
N LEU A 201 -7.54 5.20 6.58
CA LEU A 201 -8.93 5.11 6.19
C LEU A 201 -9.45 6.50 5.83
N ILE A 202 -9.75 6.71 4.55
CA ILE A 202 -10.41 7.92 4.06
C ILE A 202 -11.91 7.67 4.07
N LYS A 203 -12.66 8.41 4.89
CA LYS A 203 -14.11 8.31 4.95
C LYS A 203 -14.72 9.60 4.41
N THR A 204 -15.49 9.47 3.32
CA THR A 204 -16.20 10.62 2.72
C THR A 204 -17.51 10.87 3.43
N ASP A 205 -18.08 12.07 3.28
CA ASP A 205 -19.36 12.43 3.88
C ASP A 205 -20.56 11.89 3.09
N ASN A 206 -20.36 11.49 1.83
CA ASN A 206 -21.43 11.00 0.96
C ASN A 206 -21.83 9.58 1.33
N LYS A 207 -23.15 9.30 1.35
CA LYS A 207 -23.74 7.96 1.43
C LYS A 207 -24.06 7.47 0.01
N LEU A 208 -23.65 6.26 -0.30
CA LEU A 208 -23.92 5.65 -1.61
C LEU A 208 -25.23 4.86 -1.65
N ARG A 209 -25.72 4.41 -0.50
CA ARG A 209 -26.97 3.64 -0.37
C ARG A 209 -27.02 2.47 -1.38
N GLN A 210 -28.08 2.35 -2.19
CA GLN A 210 -28.26 1.30 -3.19
C GLN A 210 -27.24 1.34 -4.34
N SER A 211 -26.61 2.50 -4.60
CA SER A 211 -25.54 2.60 -5.61
C SER A 211 -24.18 2.10 -5.10
N GLY A 212 -24.05 1.81 -3.81
CA GLY A 212 -22.81 1.35 -3.19
C GLY A 212 -22.49 -0.12 -3.51
N LYS A 213 -21.23 -0.38 -3.85
CA LYS A 213 -20.69 -1.73 -4.08
C LYS A 213 -19.47 -1.98 -3.20
N LEU A 214 -19.29 -3.24 -2.78
CA LEU A 214 -18.17 -3.69 -1.97
C LEU A 214 -18.08 -2.97 -0.62
N ASN A 215 -18.90 -3.40 0.35
CA ASN A 215 -18.91 -2.87 1.70
C ASN A 215 -17.67 -3.33 2.49
N ILE A 216 -17.08 -2.41 3.28
CA ILE A 216 -15.84 -2.64 4.06
C ILE A 216 -16.03 -2.51 5.58
N LYS A 217 -17.24 -2.60 6.11
CA LYS A 217 -17.46 -2.58 7.57
C LYS A 217 -16.56 -3.58 8.31
N LYS A 218 -16.39 -4.79 7.73
CA LYS A 218 -15.49 -5.82 8.29
C LYS A 218 -14.02 -5.37 8.34
N ILE A 219 -13.52 -4.65 7.33
CA ILE A 219 -12.16 -4.07 7.35
C ILE A 219 -12.04 -3.04 8.46
N VAL A 220 -13.00 -2.12 8.56
CA VAL A 220 -13.00 -1.06 9.59
C VAL A 220 -12.99 -1.68 11.00
N TYR A 221 -13.81 -2.70 11.23
CA TYR A 221 -13.80 -3.45 12.49
C TYR A 221 -12.43 -4.09 12.77
N LYS A 222 -11.82 -4.76 11.79
CA LYS A 222 -10.48 -5.35 11.94
C LYS A 222 -9.42 -4.29 12.23
N LEU A 223 -9.46 -3.14 11.58
CA LEU A 223 -8.53 -2.03 11.84
C LEU A 223 -8.64 -1.56 13.29
N SER A 224 -9.85 -1.34 13.79
CA SER A 224 -10.09 -0.92 15.18
C SER A 224 -9.62 -1.95 16.22
N LYS A 225 -9.64 -3.25 15.88
CA LYS A 225 -9.17 -4.31 16.77
C LYS A 225 -7.64 -4.49 16.74
N LYS A 226 -7.02 -4.29 15.57
CA LYS A 226 -5.59 -4.58 15.38
C LYS A 226 -4.67 -3.44 15.76
N PHE A 227 -5.08 -2.21 15.59
CA PHE A 227 -4.27 -1.04 15.86
C PHE A 227 -4.66 -0.40 17.18
N LYS A 228 -3.64 -0.18 18.03
CA LYS A 228 -3.85 0.41 19.37
C LYS A 228 -4.05 1.92 19.30
N ILE A 229 -3.40 2.58 18.36
CA ILE A 229 -3.45 4.02 18.18
C ILE A 229 -4.30 4.33 16.98
N LYS A 230 -5.29 5.20 17.19
CA LYS A 230 -6.17 5.73 16.16
C LYS A 230 -6.20 7.24 16.30
N SER A 231 -5.80 7.97 15.28
CA SER A 231 -5.83 9.43 15.25
C SER A 231 -6.46 9.96 13.97
N ASN A 232 -7.19 11.05 14.05
CA ASN A 232 -7.62 11.77 12.86
C ASN A 232 -6.49 12.70 12.42
N ILE A 233 -6.30 12.81 11.11
CA ILE A 233 -5.37 13.79 10.54
C ILE A 233 -6.05 15.15 10.63
N ASN A 234 -5.43 16.06 11.38
CA ASN A 234 -5.94 17.42 11.56
C ASN A 234 -5.52 18.32 10.40
N GLN A 235 -6.13 18.10 9.23
CA GLN A 235 -5.96 18.90 8.01
C GLN A 235 -7.33 19.10 7.36
N TYR A 236 -7.44 20.14 6.54
CA TYR A 236 -8.66 20.42 5.81
C TYR A 236 -8.83 19.45 4.64
N PHE A 237 -9.89 18.64 4.69
CA PHE A 237 -10.29 17.70 3.64
C PHE A 237 -11.76 17.94 3.22
N ASP A 238 -12.24 19.17 3.39
CA ASP A 238 -13.66 19.51 3.30
C ASP A 238 -14.47 18.63 4.29
N LYS A 239 -15.55 18.02 3.88
CA LYS A 239 -16.37 17.13 4.74
C LYS A 239 -15.79 15.70 4.90
N ASN A 240 -14.68 15.39 4.22
CA ASN A 240 -14.05 14.07 4.33
C ASN A 240 -13.15 13.98 5.57
N ARG A 241 -12.97 12.77 6.08
CA ARG A 241 -12.11 12.51 7.25
C ARG A 241 -11.08 11.44 6.91
N ILE A 242 -9.86 11.63 7.37
CA ILE A 242 -8.79 10.65 7.26
C ILE A 242 -8.40 10.18 8.66
N THR A 243 -8.56 8.90 8.91
CA THR A 243 -8.15 8.26 10.15
C THR A 243 -6.89 7.45 9.91
N ARG A 244 -5.86 7.71 10.70
CA ARG A 244 -4.60 6.97 10.75
C ARG A 244 -4.66 5.94 11.87
N PHE A 245 -4.26 4.71 11.58
CA PHE A 245 -4.12 3.60 12.50
C PHE A 245 -2.65 3.17 12.56
N ILE A 246 -2.08 3.05 13.80
CA ILE A 246 -0.68 2.69 14.05
C ILE A 246 -0.57 1.60 15.11
#